data_cda8c651736e6f3945f5a54e8d2297a4
#
_entry.id   cda8c651736e6f3945f5a54e8d2297a4
#
_cell.length_a   1.000
_cell.length_b   1.000
_cell.length_c   1.000
_cell.angle_alpha   90.00
_cell.angle_beta   90.00
_cell.angle_gamma   90.00
#
_symmetry.space_group_name_H-M   'P 1'
#
loop_
_entity.id
_entity.type
_entity.pdbx_description
1 polymer ?
#
loop_
_entity_poly.entity_id
_entity_poly.type
_entity_poly.pdbx_seq_one_letter_code
_entity_poly.pdbx_strand_id
1 'polypeptide(L)'
;MKKILTLGLFAGALMLASANAYAQANMPLAKAIVSDEVAKNTLMKMQINSATARALVDACLEFARTQQGGPGTYAIFVLSPTGDLISSQVMDGVFPIGVETGLMKAQTALYARSPSSVVANRFPTLDGRAIRMDLGKQQGLSYYFVGGGLPIVVEGQLIGAIGVGGGNMDELCAYTALTKVLGPQPPMFMPPPARGGGAGREGAPAGGAPAGGREGAPAGGRGGRGGQ
;
A
#
# COMPACT_ATOMS: atom_id res chain seq x y z
N MET A 1 59.47 26.11 -43.73
CA MET A 1 59.40 26.32 -42.29
C MET A 1 58.04 26.89 -41.76
N LYS A 2 57.09 27.37 -42.62
CA LYS A 2 55.78 27.93 -42.16
C LYS A 2 54.67 26.90 -41.91
N LYS A 3 54.82 25.64 -42.37
CA LYS A 3 53.76 24.58 -42.22
C LYS A 3 53.83 23.81 -40.89
N ILE A 4 54.97 23.85 -40.18
CA ILE A 4 55.14 23.12 -38.93
C ILE A 4 54.55 23.91 -37.71
N LEU A 5 54.54 25.27 -37.83
CA LEU A 5 54.02 26.10 -36.75
C LEU A 5 52.49 26.06 -36.58
N THR A 6 51.76 25.82 -37.68
CA THR A 6 50.30 25.73 -37.67
C THR A 6 49.76 24.41 -37.11
N LEU A 7 50.53 23.33 -37.24
CA LEU A 7 50.12 22.04 -36.69
C LEU A 7 50.28 21.97 -35.15
N GLY A 8 51.25 22.68 -34.59
CA GLY A 8 51.49 22.77 -33.16
C GLY A 8 50.38 23.54 -32.40
N LEU A 9 49.82 24.59 -33.03
CA LEU A 9 48.76 25.40 -32.43
C LEU A 9 47.40 24.65 -32.38
N PHE A 10 47.12 23.80 -33.38
CA PHE A 10 45.90 22.99 -33.39
C PHE A 10 45.94 21.86 -32.35
N ALA A 11 47.07 21.21 -32.15
CA ALA A 11 47.25 20.17 -31.16
C ALA A 11 47.12 20.70 -29.72
N GLY A 12 47.64 21.93 -29.46
CA GLY A 12 47.51 22.59 -28.17
C GLY A 12 46.08 23.01 -27.81
N ALA A 13 45.29 23.44 -28.80
CA ALA A 13 43.88 23.81 -28.59
C ALA A 13 42.99 22.58 -28.30
N LEU A 14 43.29 21.43 -28.92
CA LEU A 14 42.55 20.19 -28.66
C LEU A 14 42.82 19.63 -27.26
N MET A 15 44.05 19.77 -26.77
CA MET A 15 44.42 19.31 -25.40
C MET A 15 43.80 20.19 -24.30
N LEU A 16 43.63 21.46 -24.52
CA LEU A 16 42.96 22.36 -23.57
C LEU A 16 41.45 22.13 -23.50
N ALA A 17 40.81 21.76 -24.61
CA ALA A 17 39.38 21.43 -24.63
C ALA A 17 39.07 20.11 -23.90
N SER A 18 39.96 19.12 -23.97
CA SER A 18 39.80 17.85 -23.26
C SER A 18 40.02 17.98 -21.75
N ALA A 19 40.93 18.85 -21.30
CA ALA A 19 41.14 19.08 -19.87
C ALA A 19 39.93 19.71 -19.17
N ASN A 20 39.19 20.58 -19.85
CA ASN A 20 37.96 21.16 -19.30
C ASN A 20 36.83 20.16 -19.20
N ALA A 21 36.71 19.19 -20.13
CA ALA A 21 35.68 18.13 -20.07
C ALA A 21 35.94 17.16 -18.89
N TYR A 22 37.17 16.83 -18.59
CA TYR A 22 37.53 16.01 -17.42
C TYR A 22 37.32 16.73 -16.09
N ALA A 23 37.51 18.05 -16.05
CA ALA A 23 37.28 18.82 -14.84
C ALA A 23 35.80 18.90 -14.45
N GLN A 24 34.87 18.87 -15.41
CA GLN A 24 33.44 18.83 -15.14
C GLN A 24 32.95 17.44 -14.66
N ALA A 25 33.58 16.37 -15.14
CA ALA A 25 33.23 15.00 -14.74
C ALA A 25 33.57 14.67 -13.27
N ASN A 26 34.51 15.41 -12.69
CA ASN A 26 34.97 15.22 -11.31
C ASN A 26 34.48 16.32 -10.35
N MET A 27 33.48 17.11 -10.76
CA MET A 27 32.91 18.12 -9.86
C MET A 27 32.24 17.42 -8.68
N PRO A 28 32.57 17.75 -7.42
CA PRO A 28 31.88 17.21 -6.27
C PRO A 28 30.40 17.45 -6.39
N LEU A 29 29.57 16.44 -6.08
CA LEU A 29 28.10 16.51 -6.19
C LEU A 29 27.53 17.75 -5.47
N ALA A 30 28.16 18.15 -4.37
CA ALA A 30 27.79 19.35 -3.61
C ALA A 30 27.89 20.66 -4.42
N LYS A 31 28.74 20.71 -5.44
CA LYS A 31 28.88 21.90 -6.33
C LYS A 31 27.95 21.85 -7.55
N ALA A 32 27.32 20.72 -7.81
CA ALA A 32 26.32 20.55 -8.88
C ALA A 32 24.88 20.87 -8.40
N ILE A 33 24.71 21.23 -7.14
CA ILE A 33 23.39 21.51 -6.56
C ILE A 33 22.95 22.93 -6.97
N VAL A 34 21.70 23.06 -7.34
CA VAL A 34 21.04 24.34 -7.61
C VAL A 34 21.05 25.25 -6.37
N SER A 35 20.89 26.56 -6.57
CA SER A 35 20.83 27.53 -5.47
C SER A 35 19.70 27.18 -4.49
N ASP A 36 19.83 27.62 -3.23
CA ASP A 36 18.79 27.39 -2.19
C ASP A 36 17.43 27.91 -2.59
N GLU A 37 17.38 29.00 -3.36
CA GLU A 37 16.13 29.57 -3.87
C GLU A 37 15.45 28.63 -4.90
N VAL A 38 16.21 28.10 -5.84
CA VAL A 38 15.71 27.11 -6.79
C VAL A 38 15.34 25.82 -6.06
N ALA A 39 16.12 25.39 -5.08
CA ALA A 39 15.84 24.23 -4.27
C ALA A 39 14.51 24.36 -3.50
N LYS A 40 14.24 25.51 -2.87
CA LYS A 40 12.98 25.80 -2.19
C LYS A 40 11.76 25.67 -3.10
N ASN A 41 11.91 26.04 -4.37
CA ASN A 41 10.82 26.02 -5.34
C ASN A 41 10.66 24.65 -6.04
N THR A 42 11.68 23.80 -6.01
CA THR A 42 11.69 22.52 -6.76
C THR A 42 11.79 21.28 -5.89
N LEU A 43 12.30 21.39 -4.66
CA LEU A 43 12.54 20.25 -3.78
C LEU A 43 11.55 20.24 -2.61
N MET A 44 10.53 19.41 -2.70
CA MET A 44 9.70 19.04 -1.56
C MET A 44 10.24 17.73 -0.98
N LYS A 45 11.10 17.83 0.04
CA LYS A 45 11.65 16.68 0.77
C LYS A 45 11.21 16.74 2.22
N MET A 46 9.95 16.45 2.50
CA MET A 46 9.54 16.08 3.84
C MET A 46 9.33 14.58 3.93
N GLN A 47 9.98 13.97 4.89
CA GLN A 47 9.92 12.55 5.19
C GLN A 47 9.77 12.39 6.69
N ILE A 48 8.97 11.42 7.12
CA ILE A 48 8.89 11.07 8.52
C ILE A 48 10.27 10.63 9.03
N ASN A 49 10.71 11.17 10.15
CA ASN A 49 11.95 10.73 10.78
C ASN A 49 11.74 9.43 11.58
N SER A 50 12.82 8.70 11.82
CA SER A 50 12.79 7.40 12.50
C SER A 50 12.28 7.48 13.94
N ALA A 51 12.54 8.57 14.65
CA ALA A 51 12.07 8.76 16.03
C ALA A 51 10.54 8.88 16.08
N THR A 52 9.94 9.69 15.20
CA THR A 52 8.49 9.82 15.07
C THR A 52 7.85 8.52 14.58
N ALA A 53 8.47 7.85 13.60
CA ALA A 53 7.99 6.55 13.12
C ALA A 53 7.98 5.50 14.25
N ARG A 54 9.01 5.48 15.08
CA ARG A 54 9.06 4.61 16.25
C ARG A 54 8.00 4.96 17.28
N ALA A 55 7.80 6.25 17.57
CA ALA A 55 6.76 6.69 18.48
C ALA A 55 5.35 6.28 18.02
N LEU A 56 5.08 6.28 16.71
CA LEU A 56 3.83 5.78 16.15
C LEU A 56 3.65 4.27 16.41
N VAL A 57 4.71 3.49 16.19
CA VAL A 57 4.69 2.06 16.49
C VAL A 57 4.40 1.82 17.97
N ASP A 58 5.10 2.50 18.86
CA ASP A 58 4.95 2.34 20.30
C ASP A 58 3.55 2.76 20.78
N ALA A 59 2.98 3.83 20.22
CA ALA A 59 1.60 4.26 20.53
C ALA A 59 0.54 3.23 20.07
N CYS A 60 0.73 2.59 18.91
CA CYS A 60 -0.16 1.51 18.46
C CYS A 60 0.01 0.25 19.33
N LEU A 61 1.23 -0.09 19.78
CA LEU A 61 1.46 -1.18 20.71
C LEU A 61 0.76 -0.96 22.06
N GLU A 62 0.76 0.27 22.56
CA GLU A 62 0.04 0.63 23.77
C GLU A 62 -1.48 0.48 23.58
N PHE A 63 -2.02 0.97 22.45
CA PHE A 63 -3.42 0.73 22.09
C PHE A 63 -3.75 -0.76 22.06
N ALA A 64 -2.90 -1.59 21.45
CA ALA A 64 -3.10 -3.04 21.34
C ALA A 64 -3.23 -3.72 22.73
N ARG A 65 -2.51 -3.23 23.72
CA ARG A 65 -2.56 -3.77 25.10
C ARG A 65 -3.77 -3.31 25.89
N THR A 66 -4.31 -2.13 25.58
CA THR A 66 -5.32 -1.43 26.38
C THR A 66 -6.71 -1.37 25.72
N GLN A 67 -6.83 -1.86 24.48
CA GLN A 67 -8.10 -1.80 23.73
C GLN A 67 -9.23 -2.57 24.44
N GLN A 68 -10.45 -2.11 24.23
CA GLN A 68 -11.64 -2.81 24.72
C GLN A 68 -11.80 -4.17 24.01
N GLY A 69 -12.16 -5.19 24.77
CA GLY A 69 -12.33 -6.55 24.25
C GLY A 69 -11.12 -7.47 24.47
N GLY A 70 -10.09 -6.97 25.14
CA GLY A 70 -8.87 -7.69 25.44
C GLY A 70 -7.67 -7.31 24.54
N PRO A 71 -6.47 -7.73 24.91
CA PRO A 71 -5.27 -7.43 24.15
C PRO A 71 -5.38 -7.90 22.69
N GLY A 72 -5.08 -7.01 21.76
CA GLY A 72 -4.96 -7.34 20.35
C GLY A 72 -3.53 -7.71 19.98
N THR A 73 -3.37 -8.46 18.90
CA THR A 73 -2.08 -8.79 18.30
C THR A 73 -1.99 -8.14 16.92
N TYR A 74 -0.98 -7.30 16.71
CA TYR A 74 -0.84 -6.50 15.51
C TYR A 74 0.56 -6.58 14.90
N ALA A 75 0.61 -6.47 13.59
CA ALA A 75 1.80 -6.13 12.83
C ALA A 75 1.67 -4.67 12.36
N ILE A 76 2.63 -3.83 12.70
CA ILE A 76 2.61 -2.39 12.52
C ILE A 76 3.79 -2.00 11.64
N PHE A 77 3.53 -1.19 10.61
CA PHE A 77 4.53 -0.74 9.64
C PHE A 77 4.39 0.75 9.41
N VAL A 78 5.52 1.46 9.43
CA VAL A 78 5.59 2.89 9.06
C VAL A 78 6.54 3.03 7.89
N LEU A 79 6.02 3.59 6.79
CA LEU A 79 6.73 3.77 5.52
C LEU A 79 7.07 5.25 5.29
N SER A 80 8.18 5.48 4.58
CA SER A 80 8.54 6.77 4.00
C SER A 80 7.61 7.17 2.85
N PRO A 81 7.67 8.41 2.34
CA PRO A 81 6.92 8.81 1.14
C PRO A 81 7.29 8.02 -0.12
N THR A 82 8.48 7.42 -0.14
CA THR A 82 8.98 6.57 -1.23
C THR A 82 8.65 5.09 -1.08
N GLY A 83 8.02 4.71 0.05
CA GLY A 83 7.61 3.34 0.33
C GLY A 83 8.63 2.51 1.11
N ASP A 84 9.75 3.12 1.52
CA ASP A 84 10.77 2.43 2.31
C ASP A 84 10.28 2.23 3.75
N LEU A 85 10.62 1.08 4.32
CA LEU A 85 10.31 0.78 5.71
C LEU A 85 11.18 1.61 6.66
N ILE A 86 10.55 2.46 7.48
CA ILE A 86 11.24 3.30 8.47
C ILE A 86 11.20 2.65 9.87
N SER A 87 10.06 2.11 10.26
CA SER A 87 9.89 1.42 11.55
C SER A 87 8.81 0.36 11.45
N SER A 88 8.96 -0.73 12.18
CA SER A 88 7.95 -1.77 12.28
C SER A 88 8.05 -2.53 13.59
N GLN A 89 6.94 -3.17 13.96
CA GLN A 89 6.88 -4.16 15.03
C GLN A 89 5.82 -5.20 14.69
N VAL A 90 6.19 -6.45 14.82
CA VAL A 90 5.27 -7.59 14.80
C VAL A 90 5.16 -8.10 16.23
N MET A 91 3.93 -8.16 16.77
CA MET A 91 3.68 -8.70 18.09
C MET A 91 3.67 -10.23 18.05
N ASP A 92 3.98 -10.85 19.18
CA ASP A 92 3.87 -12.30 19.31
C ASP A 92 2.43 -12.76 19.07
N GLY A 93 2.27 -13.85 18.32
CA GLY A 93 0.97 -14.43 18.01
C GLY A 93 0.23 -13.83 16.81
N VAL A 94 0.81 -12.85 16.12
CA VAL A 94 0.25 -12.37 14.84
C VAL A 94 0.37 -13.45 13.78
N PHE A 95 -0.74 -13.76 13.10
CA PHE A 95 -0.71 -14.68 11.95
C PHE A 95 0.06 -14.08 10.78
N PRO A 96 0.74 -14.91 9.95
CA PRO A 96 1.50 -14.42 8.79
C PRO A 96 0.71 -13.50 7.85
N ILE A 97 -0.58 -13.80 7.63
CA ILE A 97 -1.47 -12.96 6.82
C ILE A 97 -1.62 -11.54 7.40
N GLY A 98 -1.56 -11.38 8.73
CA GLY A 98 -1.62 -10.06 9.38
C GLY A 98 -0.37 -9.23 9.10
N VAL A 99 0.79 -9.87 9.01
CA VAL A 99 2.05 -9.22 8.66
C VAL A 99 2.01 -8.70 7.22
N GLU A 100 1.64 -9.56 6.28
CA GLU A 100 1.52 -9.19 4.86
C GLU A 100 0.51 -8.07 4.66
N THR A 101 -0.69 -8.24 5.19
CA THR A 101 -1.77 -7.26 4.99
C THR A 101 -1.50 -5.95 5.69
N GLY A 102 -0.80 -5.93 6.83
CA GLY A 102 -0.37 -4.70 7.50
C GLY A 102 0.52 -3.84 6.60
N LEU A 103 1.53 -4.44 5.98
CA LEU A 103 2.41 -3.76 5.03
C LEU A 103 1.64 -3.28 3.79
N MET A 104 0.81 -4.15 3.20
CA MET A 104 0.00 -3.79 2.01
C MET A 104 -0.99 -2.66 2.30
N LYS A 105 -1.55 -2.57 3.51
CA LYS A 105 -2.41 -1.46 3.92
C LYS A 105 -1.65 -0.14 3.99
N ALA A 106 -0.41 -0.15 4.55
CA ALA A 106 0.46 1.02 4.54
C ALA A 106 0.74 1.49 3.10
N GLN A 107 1.12 0.56 2.21
CA GLN A 107 1.37 0.83 0.79
C GLN A 107 0.12 1.38 0.09
N THR A 108 -1.05 0.78 0.35
CA THR A 108 -2.32 1.26 -0.21
C THR A 108 -2.59 2.71 0.19
N ALA A 109 -2.42 3.04 1.49
CA ALA A 109 -2.62 4.40 1.98
C ALA A 109 -1.60 5.39 1.40
N LEU A 110 -0.35 4.96 1.24
CA LEU A 110 0.72 5.76 0.66
C LEU A 110 0.44 6.12 -0.80
N TYR A 111 0.20 5.10 -1.64
CA TYR A 111 0.02 5.27 -3.09
C TYR A 111 -1.29 5.99 -3.45
N ALA A 112 -2.35 5.71 -2.70
CA ALA A 112 -3.65 6.35 -2.90
C ALA A 112 -3.78 7.71 -2.19
N ARG A 113 -2.84 8.08 -1.33
CA ARG A 113 -2.88 9.29 -0.47
C ARG A 113 -4.20 9.39 0.29
N SER A 114 -4.66 8.26 0.80
CA SER A 114 -6.00 8.13 1.39
C SER A 114 -6.04 6.92 2.33
N PRO A 115 -6.87 6.94 3.38
CA PRO A 115 -7.08 5.74 4.19
C PRO A 115 -7.43 4.52 3.33
N SER A 116 -6.88 3.35 3.65
CA SER A 116 -7.12 2.12 2.86
C SER A 116 -8.59 1.70 2.85
N SER A 117 -9.36 2.01 3.91
CA SER A 117 -10.82 1.86 3.97
C SER A 117 -11.54 2.74 2.94
N VAL A 118 -11.09 3.99 2.76
CA VAL A 118 -11.65 4.90 1.73
C VAL A 118 -11.33 4.40 0.34
N VAL A 119 -10.12 3.87 0.12
CA VAL A 119 -9.73 3.27 -1.17
C VAL A 119 -10.62 2.08 -1.49
N ALA A 120 -10.95 1.24 -0.49
CA ALA A 120 -11.86 0.11 -0.66
C ALA A 120 -13.24 0.54 -1.19
N ASN A 121 -13.74 1.71 -0.78
CA ASN A 121 -15.03 2.23 -1.24
C ASN A 121 -14.99 2.85 -2.65
N ARG A 122 -13.82 3.27 -3.12
CA ARG A 122 -13.65 3.70 -4.52
C ARG A 122 -13.76 2.54 -5.51
N PHE A 123 -13.53 1.32 -5.04
CA PHE A 123 -13.61 0.08 -5.82
C PHE A 123 -14.62 -0.88 -5.15
N PRO A 124 -15.92 -0.62 -5.27
CA PRO A 124 -16.94 -1.35 -4.53
C PRO A 124 -17.15 -2.79 -5.04
N THR A 125 -16.78 -3.07 -6.29
CA THR A 125 -16.95 -4.39 -6.91
C THR A 125 -15.69 -5.24 -6.77
N LEU A 126 -15.85 -6.56 -6.71
CA LEU A 126 -14.73 -7.51 -6.69
C LEU A 126 -13.89 -7.40 -7.94
N ASP A 127 -14.52 -7.29 -9.12
CA ASP A 127 -13.80 -7.14 -10.39
C ASP A 127 -12.97 -5.85 -10.43
N GLY A 128 -13.55 -4.73 -9.99
CA GLY A 128 -12.81 -3.46 -9.92
C GLY A 128 -11.59 -3.54 -9.00
N ARG A 129 -11.69 -4.24 -7.87
CA ARG A 129 -10.55 -4.50 -6.97
C ARG A 129 -9.51 -5.41 -7.63
N ALA A 130 -9.96 -6.52 -8.26
CA ALA A 130 -9.06 -7.45 -8.94
C ALA A 130 -8.28 -6.77 -10.05
N ILE A 131 -8.94 -6.00 -10.92
CA ILE A 131 -8.29 -5.21 -11.97
C ILE A 131 -7.28 -4.23 -11.36
N ARG A 132 -7.64 -3.50 -10.31
CA ARG A 132 -6.72 -2.54 -9.67
C ARG A 132 -5.52 -3.22 -9.04
N MET A 133 -5.71 -4.39 -8.42
CA MET A 133 -4.62 -5.18 -7.85
C MET A 133 -3.67 -5.68 -8.94
N ASP A 134 -4.20 -6.19 -10.05
CA ASP A 134 -3.39 -6.68 -11.17
C ASP A 134 -2.57 -5.55 -11.81
N LEU A 135 -3.20 -4.42 -12.12
CA LEU A 135 -2.49 -3.24 -12.63
C LEU A 135 -1.43 -2.72 -11.65
N GLY A 136 -1.72 -2.76 -10.35
CA GLY A 136 -0.75 -2.40 -9.33
C GLY A 136 0.45 -3.33 -9.34
N LYS A 137 0.22 -4.64 -9.35
CA LYS A 137 1.26 -5.66 -9.38
C LYS A 137 2.23 -5.49 -10.58
N GLN A 138 1.71 -5.15 -11.75
CA GLN A 138 2.52 -4.86 -12.94
C GLN A 138 3.47 -3.67 -12.75
N GLN A 139 3.15 -2.77 -11.82
CA GLN A 139 3.95 -1.59 -11.46
C GLN A 139 4.74 -1.79 -10.16
N GLY A 140 4.79 -3.00 -9.62
CA GLY A 140 5.44 -3.27 -8.33
C GLY A 140 4.70 -2.70 -7.12
N LEU A 141 3.43 -2.33 -7.27
CA LEU A 141 2.60 -1.77 -6.21
C LEU A 141 1.68 -2.83 -5.61
N SER A 142 1.58 -2.85 -4.29
CA SER A 142 0.67 -3.75 -3.58
C SER A 142 -0.52 -2.97 -3.02
N TYR A 143 -1.73 -3.45 -3.30
CA TYR A 143 -2.98 -2.88 -2.78
C TYR A 143 -3.73 -3.90 -1.95
N TYR A 144 -4.27 -3.42 -0.82
CA TYR A 144 -5.16 -4.22 0.01
C TYR A 144 -6.37 -3.38 0.43
N PHE A 145 -7.55 -3.78 -0.02
CA PHE A 145 -8.79 -3.00 0.09
C PHE A 145 -9.53 -3.26 1.41
N VAL A 146 -8.81 -3.16 2.53
CA VAL A 146 -9.35 -3.29 3.89
C VAL A 146 -8.75 -2.18 4.75
N GLY A 147 -9.50 -1.67 5.71
CA GLY A 147 -9.05 -0.63 6.63
C GLY A 147 -7.83 -1.06 7.47
N GLY A 148 -7.05 -0.09 7.88
CA GLY A 148 -5.83 -0.27 8.69
C GLY A 148 -4.60 0.47 8.16
N GLY A 149 -4.67 1.04 6.95
CA GLY A 149 -3.63 1.90 6.41
C GLY A 149 -4.06 3.36 6.42
N LEU A 150 -3.23 4.25 6.96
CA LEU A 150 -3.47 5.69 7.00
C LEU A 150 -2.27 6.46 6.44
N PRO A 151 -2.49 7.47 5.59
CA PRO A 151 -1.43 8.38 5.17
C PRO A 151 -1.00 9.27 6.33
N ILE A 152 0.28 9.59 6.40
CA ILE A 152 0.83 10.53 7.37
C ILE A 152 1.05 11.86 6.66
N VAL A 153 0.25 12.86 7.02
CA VAL A 153 0.25 14.17 6.36
C VAL A 153 0.55 15.24 7.39
N VAL A 154 1.54 16.08 7.12
CA VAL A 154 1.91 17.25 7.93
C VAL A 154 1.95 18.46 7.02
N GLU A 155 1.28 19.54 7.42
CA GLU A 155 1.19 20.78 6.63
C GLU A 155 0.75 20.56 5.17
N GLY A 156 -0.19 19.64 4.97
CA GLY A 156 -0.70 19.28 3.64
C GLY A 156 0.23 18.40 2.81
N GLN A 157 1.41 18.05 3.33
CA GLN A 157 2.38 17.22 2.66
C GLN A 157 2.36 15.78 3.18
N LEU A 158 2.33 14.81 2.26
CA LEU A 158 2.48 13.40 2.56
C LEU A 158 3.93 13.11 2.94
N ILE A 159 4.17 12.74 4.19
CA ILE A 159 5.51 12.44 4.73
C ILE A 159 5.73 10.94 4.99
N GLY A 160 4.71 10.11 4.78
CA GLY A 160 4.76 8.67 4.97
C GLY A 160 3.38 8.03 5.07
N ALA A 161 3.34 6.79 5.51
CA ALA A 161 2.11 6.07 5.82
C ALA A 161 2.33 5.09 6.97
N ILE A 162 1.28 4.84 7.76
CA ILE A 162 1.24 3.76 8.75
C ILE A 162 0.26 2.69 8.27
N GLY A 163 0.59 1.41 8.48
CA GLY A 163 -0.30 0.28 8.23
C GLY A 163 -0.27 -0.71 9.37
N VAL A 164 -1.44 -1.23 9.70
CA VAL A 164 -1.66 -2.19 10.78
C VAL A 164 -2.44 -3.37 10.24
N GLY A 165 -2.04 -4.57 10.63
CA GLY A 165 -2.70 -5.82 10.27
C GLY A 165 -2.67 -6.81 11.42
N GLY A 166 -3.55 -7.80 11.37
CA GLY A 166 -3.61 -8.91 12.32
C GLY A 166 -4.78 -8.83 13.32
N GLY A 167 -5.41 -7.69 13.47
CA GLY A 167 -6.55 -7.50 14.36
C GLY A 167 -7.81 -7.00 13.65
N ASN A 168 -8.86 -6.78 14.42
CA ASN A 168 -10.14 -6.23 13.95
C ASN A 168 -10.25 -4.71 14.15
N MET A 169 -9.31 -4.10 14.87
CA MET A 169 -9.25 -2.64 15.10
C MET A 169 -8.01 -2.01 14.46
N ASP A 170 -7.55 -2.54 13.34
CA ASP A 170 -6.30 -2.13 12.68
C ASP A 170 -6.27 -0.62 12.39
N GLU A 171 -7.35 -0.09 11.79
CA GLU A 171 -7.42 1.34 11.45
C GLU A 171 -7.53 2.23 12.68
N LEU A 172 -8.23 1.77 13.72
CA LEU A 172 -8.34 2.50 14.98
C LEU A 172 -6.99 2.55 15.71
N CYS A 173 -6.20 1.46 15.67
CA CYS A 173 -4.83 1.45 16.20
C CYS A 173 -3.96 2.51 15.50
N ALA A 174 -3.96 2.50 14.16
CA ALA A 174 -3.23 3.48 13.36
C ALA A 174 -3.68 4.92 13.65
N TYR A 175 -5.00 5.14 13.71
CA TYR A 175 -5.58 6.45 13.99
C TYR A 175 -5.23 6.96 15.39
N THR A 176 -5.33 6.10 16.40
CA THR A 176 -4.97 6.44 17.77
C THR A 176 -3.49 6.80 17.89
N ALA A 177 -2.63 6.04 17.20
CA ALA A 177 -1.20 6.33 17.15
C ALA A 177 -0.91 7.71 16.52
N LEU A 178 -1.53 8.01 15.37
CA LEU A 178 -1.38 9.30 14.70
C LEU A 178 -1.86 10.45 15.60
N THR A 179 -3.04 10.29 16.22
CA THR A 179 -3.61 11.31 17.11
C THR A 179 -2.72 11.56 18.33
N LYS A 180 -2.16 10.51 18.91
CA LYS A 180 -1.31 10.61 20.09
C LYS A 180 0.04 11.27 19.79
N VAL A 181 0.63 10.98 18.64
CA VAL A 181 2.01 11.40 18.31
C VAL A 181 2.03 12.72 17.54
N LEU A 182 1.09 12.92 16.62
CA LEU A 182 1.07 14.08 15.72
C LEU A 182 -0.01 15.10 16.06
N GLY A 183 -0.89 14.77 17.02
CA GLY A 183 -2.03 15.62 17.37
C GLY A 183 -3.32 15.28 16.63
N PRO A 184 -4.36 16.13 16.74
CA PRO A 184 -5.69 15.85 16.20
C PRO A 184 -5.64 15.48 14.72
N GLN A 185 -6.32 14.38 14.36
CA GLN A 185 -6.45 13.89 13.00
C GLN A 185 -7.85 14.18 12.45
N PRO A 186 -8.03 14.27 11.11
CA PRO A 186 -9.35 14.29 10.52
C PRO A 186 -10.20 13.10 11.01
N PRO A 187 -11.53 13.23 11.10
CA PRO A 187 -12.39 12.13 11.52
C PRO A 187 -12.12 10.87 10.67
N MET A 188 -12.08 9.71 11.34
CA MET A 188 -11.97 8.44 10.62
C MET A 188 -13.16 8.29 9.67
N PHE A 189 -12.88 7.76 8.49
CA PHE A 189 -13.94 7.32 7.60
C PHE A 189 -14.63 6.11 8.23
N MET A 190 -15.82 6.33 8.79
CA MET A 190 -16.71 5.24 9.12
C MET A 190 -17.63 5.01 7.91
N PRO A 191 -17.54 3.85 7.24
CA PRO A 191 -18.53 3.51 6.23
C PRO A 191 -19.91 3.60 6.89
N PRO A 192 -20.94 4.09 6.18
CA PRO A 192 -22.30 4.04 6.71
C PRO A 192 -22.59 2.61 7.19
N PRO A 193 -23.27 2.44 8.32
CA PRO A 193 -23.61 1.12 8.81
C PRO A 193 -24.22 0.36 7.63
N ALA A 194 -23.73 -0.86 7.39
CA ALA A 194 -24.27 -1.70 6.34
C ALA A 194 -25.79 -1.65 6.53
N ARG A 195 -26.51 -1.10 5.54
CA ARG A 195 -27.98 -1.16 5.54
C ARG A 195 -28.27 -2.62 5.74
N GLY A 196 -28.82 -2.96 6.92
CA GLY A 196 -29.02 -4.33 7.35
C GLY A 196 -29.58 -5.10 6.16
N GLY A 197 -28.76 -6.03 5.65
CA GLY A 197 -29.25 -6.98 4.66
C GLY A 197 -30.47 -7.57 5.29
N GLY A 198 -31.69 -7.29 4.71
CA GLY A 198 -32.95 -7.61 5.30
C GLY A 198 -32.91 -9.03 5.85
N ALA A 199 -32.99 -9.11 7.16
CA ALA A 199 -33.52 -10.31 7.78
C ALA A 199 -34.83 -10.60 7.07
N GLY A 200 -35.00 -11.83 6.62
CA GLY A 200 -36.29 -12.25 6.13
C GLY A 200 -36.36 -12.56 4.65
N ARG A 201 -35.66 -13.58 4.21
CA ARG A 201 -36.39 -14.59 3.47
C ARG A 201 -37.03 -15.51 4.51
N GLU A 202 -38.08 -15.00 5.16
CA GLU A 202 -39.12 -15.84 5.72
C GLU A 202 -39.61 -16.78 4.63
N GLY A 203 -39.75 -18.06 4.99
CA GLY A 203 -40.03 -19.16 4.12
C GLY A 203 -41.17 -18.90 3.15
N ALA A 204 -40.89 -19.09 1.89
CA ALA A 204 -41.94 -19.41 0.95
C ALA A 204 -42.55 -20.75 1.41
N PRO A 205 -43.91 -20.80 1.58
CA PRO A 205 -44.55 -22.05 1.92
C PRO A 205 -44.28 -23.06 0.81
N ALA A 206 -43.86 -24.24 1.19
CA ALA A 206 -43.74 -25.39 0.29
C ALA A 206 -45.10 -25.61 -0.38
N GLY A 207 -45.24 -25.08 -1.59
CA GLY A 207 -46.36 -25.40 -2.47
C GLY A 207 -46.22 -26.86 -2.88
N GLY A 208 -47.18 -27.70 -2.42
CA GLY A 208 -47.24 -29.08 -2.75
C GLY A 208 -47.29 -29.32 -4.25
N ALA A 209 -46.40 -30.13 -4.74
CA ALA A 209 -46.48 -30.70 -6.08
C ALA A 209 -47.62 -31.76 -6.12
N PRO A 210 -48.50 -31.73 -7.12
CA PRO A 210 -49.47 -32.79 -7.29
C PRO A 210 -48.80 -34.08 -7.74
N ALA A 211 -49.16 -35.16 -7.06
CA ALA A 211 -48.85 -36.53 -7.48
C ALA A 211 -49.50 -36.81 -8.84
N GLY A 212 -48.69 -37.00 -9.84
CA GLY A 212 -49.05 -37.48 -11.17
C GLY A 212 -48.28 -38.74 -11.47
N GLY A 213 -48.92 -39.88 -11.28
CA GLY A 213 -48.41 -41.16 -11.66
C GLY A 213 -48.25 -41.31 -13.17
N ARG A 214 -47.24 -42.04 -13.57
CA ARG A 214 -47.23 -42.79 -14.83
C ARG A 214 -46.40 -44.06 -14.67
N GLU A 215 -47.17 -45.15 -14.82
CA GLU A 215 -46.73 -46.52 -15.10
C GLU A 215 -45.86 -46.60 -16.36
N GLY A 216 -45.07 -47.63 -16.44
CA GLY A 216 -44.60 -48.19 -17.71
C GLY A 216 -43.11 -48.50 -17.77
N ALA A 217 -42.72 -49.66 -17.31
CA ALA A 217 -41.55 -50.37 -17.81
C ALA A 217 -41.77 -50.81 -19.28
N PRO A 218 -40.80 -51.25 -20.09
CA PRO A 218 -40.09 -52.45 -19.81
C PRO A 218 -38.55 -52.50 -20.17
N ALA A 219 -38.00 -53.59 -19.75
CA ALA A 219 -36.66 -54.09 -19.91
C ALA A 219 -36.22 -54.37 -21.35
N GLY A 220 -34.93 -54.41 -21.55
CA GLY A 220 -34.16 -54.96 -22.67
C GLY A 220 -32.88 -54.19 -22.87
N GLY A 221 -31.69 -54.71 -22.88
CA GLY A 221 -31.14 -55.98 -23.09
C GLY A 221 -29.66 -55.78 -23.39
N ARG A 222 -28.81 -56.54 -22.74
CA ARG A 222 -27.58 -57.20 -23.15
C ARG A 222 -26.64 -56.61 -24.25
N GLY A 223 -25.38 -56.66 -23.94
CA GLY A 223 -24.27 -56.87 -24.84
C GLY A 223 -23.14 -55.85 -24.59
N GLY A 224 -21.93 -56.10 -24.22
CA GLY A 224 -21.13 -57.28 -24.37
C GLY A 224 -19.79 -56.86 -24.99
N ARG A 225 -18.67 -57.13 -24.28
CA ARG A 225 -17.29 -57.28 -24.81
C ARG A 225 -16.68 -55.99 -25.41
N GLY A 226 -15.45 -55.66 -25.22
CA GLY A 226 -14.20 -56.35 -24.86
C GLY A 226 -13.06 -55.55 -25.42
N GLY A 227 -11.94 -55.60 -24.80
CA GLY A 227 -10.66 -55.87 -25.46
C GLY A 227 -9.77 -54.65 -25.77
N GLN A 228 -8.66 -54.76 -25.13
CA GLN A 228 -7.30 -54.33 -25.36
C GLN A 228 -6.94 -52.95 -24.81
#